data_30279b395686687172411b0a714615c5
#
_entry.id   30279b395686687172411b0a714615c5
#
_cell.length_a   1.000
_cell.length_b   1.000
_cell.length_c   1.000
_cell.angle_alpha   90.00
_cell.angle_beta   90.00
_cell.angle_gamma   90.00
#
_symmetry.space_group_name_H-M   'P 1'
#
loop_
_entity.id
_entity.type
_entity.pdbx_description
1 polymer ?
#
loop_
_entity_poly.entity_id
_entity_poly.type
_entity_poly.pdbx_seq_one_letter_code
_entity_poly.pdbx_strand_id
1 'polypeptide(L)'
;LASFAQELDSALASASFGDSGSTFKDIGDISVTYHSDVYVPHYEYIWRTAIGAGVVLVLLFAYVAIRFKVGMGVTSVIAAAHDILLTLAVIALLRIPAGPAVICVALFALFLSMFFNVKVFGKMRQDFRLEDRQGLSAKEAVALSVRESRKGIFIGAILAASALVVLAVVGLIIGFDLFSFMLGALVAVIACTYSSLVLSPAIYTLIKEKSDAKRAERAKYNYASEKAAKKNAKQEG
;
A
#
# COMPACT_ATOMS: atom_id res chain seq x y z
N LEU A 1 -25.73 24.81 11.21
CA LEU A 1 -25.57 23.95 12.40
C LEU A 1 -25.53 24.79 13.67
N ALA A 2 -24.75 25.89 13.72
CA ALA A 2 -24.73 26.78 14.87
C ALA A 2 -26.09 27.41 15.19
N SER A 3 -26.87 27.77 14.16
CA SER A 3 -28.24 28.28 14.32
C SER A 3 -29.19 27.23 14.89
N PHE A 4 -29.08 25.99 14.43
CA PHE A 4 -29.88 24.88 14.96
C PHE A 4 -29.58 24.56 16.43
N ALA A 5 -28.33 24.76 16.85
CA ALA A 5 -27.98 24.59 18.25
C ALA A 5 -28.57 25.65 19.14
N GLN A 6 -28.48 26.90 18.71
CA GLN A 6 -29.11 27.98 19.45
C GLN A 6 -30.61 27.80 19.54
N GLU A 7 -31.26 27.32 18.46
CA GLU A 7 -32.68 26.99 18.48
C GLU A 7 -32.99 25.84 19.43
N LEU A 8 -32.18 24.78 19.43
CA LEU A 8 -32.33 23.62 20.30
C LEU A 8 -32.12 24.00 21.78
N ASP A 9 -31.09 24.81 22.07
CA ASP A 9 -30.78 25.28 23.40
C ASP A 9 -31.90 26.16 23.96
N SER A 10 -32.44 27.09 23.12
CA SER A 10 -33.58 27.93 23.49
C SER A 10 -34.88 27.12 23.66
N ALA A 11 -35.09 26.10 22.83
CA ALA A 11 -36.25 25.22 22.95
C ALA A 11 -36.20 24.36 24.22
N LEU A 12 -35.02 23.81 24.55
CA LEU A 12 -34.83 23.04 25.78
C LEU A 12 -34.95 23.92 27.06
N ALA A 13 -34.39 25.13 26.99
CA ALA A 13 -34.50 26.08 28.13
C ALA A 13 -35.96 26.51 28.40
N SER A 14 -36.82 26.48 27.40
CA SER A 14 -38.25 26.85 27.49
C SER A 14 -39.18 25.65 27.73
N ALA A 15 -38.73 24.42 27.49
CA ALA A 15 -39.53 23.22 27.63
C ALA A 15 -39.80 22.93 29.11
N SER A 16 -41.08 22.90 29.51
CA SER A 16 -41.49 22.46 30.86
C SER A 16 -41.72 20.97 30.90
N PHE A 17 -41.33 20.31 31.98
CA PHE A 17 -41.59 18.93 32.24
C PHE A 17 -42.22 18.67 33.60
N GLY A 18 -43.09 17.69 33.67
CA GLY A 18 -43.86 17.37 34.84
C GLY A 18 -44.98 18.32 35.18
N ASP A 19 -45.84 17.97 36.17
CA ASP A 19 -47.02 18.75 36.62
C ASP A 19 -46.64 20.03 37.39
N SER A 20 -45.39 20.19 37.76
CA SER A 20 -44.91 21.34 38.56
C SER A 20 -44.42 22.53 37.72
N GLY A 21 -44.46 22.45 36.40
CA GLY A 21 -43.98 23.51 35.50
C GLY A 21 -42.47 23.76 35.56
N SER A 22 -41.69 22.79 36.09
CA SER A 22 -40.25 22.87 36.11
C SER A 22 -39.69 22.85 34.69
N THR A 23 -38.69 23.69 34.41
CA THR A 23 -37.98 23.74 33.14
C THR A 23 -36.62 23.07 33.25
N PHE A 24 -36.05 22.68 32.11
CA PHE A 24 -34.68 22.10 32.11
C PHE A 24 -33.64 23.08 32.69
N LYS A 25 -33.91 24.36 32.65
CA LYS A 25 -33.09 25.42 33.26
C LYS A 25 -33.02 25.31 34.77
N ASP A 26 -34.05 24.75 35.43
CA ASP A 26 -34.12 24.60 36.88
C ASP A 26 -33.24 23.42 37.39
N ILE A 27 -32.75 22.56 36.48
CA ILE A 27 -31.90 21.40 36.80
C ILE A 27 -30.40 21.79 36.84
N GLY A 28 -30.07 22.98 36.34
CA GLY A 28 -28.70 23.49 36.25
C GLY A 28 -28.36 23.96 34.84
N ASP A 29 -27.16 24.49 34.67
CA ASP A 29 -26.68 24.93 33.36
C ASP A 29 -26.60 23.76 32.38
N ILE A 30 -27.59 23.66 31.51
CA ILE A 30 -27.55 22.72 30.37
C ILE A 30 -26.69 23.35 29.27
N SER A 31 -25.43 22.95 29.20
CA SER A 31 -24.60 23.31 28.09
C SER A 31 -24.75 22.25 26.99
N VAL A 32 -25.39 22.62 25.90
CA VAL A 32 -25.38 21.78 24.66
C VAL A 32 -24.00 21.92 24.01
N THR A 33 -23.11 21.00 24.30
CA THR A 33 -21.79 20.96 23.66
C THR A 33 -21.94 20.25 22.35
N TYR A 34 -21.72 20.97 21.24
CA TYR A 34 -21.57 20.34 19.94
C TYR A 34 -20.30 19.53 19.93
N HIS A 35 -20.43 18.24 19.91
CA HIS A 35 -19.41 17.40 19.29
C HIS A 35 -19.72 17.38 17.79
N SER A 36 -19.06 18.25 17.04
CA SER A 36 -19.08 18.20 15.58
C SER A 36 -18.24 17.01 15.09
N ASP A 37 -18.49 15.86 15.67
CA ASP A 37 -17.90 14.59 15.24
C ASP A 37 -18.63 14.01 14.02
N VAL A 38 -19.47 14.81 13.37
CA VAL A 38 -19.83 14.52 11.99
C VAL A 38 -18.57 14.74 11.17
N TYR A 39 -17.85 13.65 10.99
CA TYR A 39 -16.76 13.57 10.03
C TYR A 39 -17.29 14.02 8.66
N VAL A 40 -17.17 15.28 8.41
CA VAL A 40 -17.25 15.81 7.06
C VAL A 40 -15.87 15.47 6.49
N PRO A 41 -15.77 14.54 5.52
CA PRO A 41 -14.52 14.32 4.84
C PRO A 41 -14.16 15.67 4.20
N HIS A 42 -13.34 16.44 4.88
CA HIS A 42 -12.84 17.67 4.29
C HIS A 42 -12.04 17.22 3.07
N TYR A 43 -12.55 17.53 1.91
CA TYR A 43 -11.90 17.33 0.61
C TYR A 43 -10.40 17.70 0.68
N GLU A 44 -10.05 18.71 1.46
CA GLU A 44 -8.69 19.12 1.71
C GLU A 44 -7.82 18.05 2.39
N TYR A 45 -8.35 17.26 3.33
CA TYR A 45 -7.60 16.17 3.96
C TYR A 45 -7.30 15.05 2.98
N ILE A 46 -8.28 14.67 2.18
CA ILE A 46 -8.14 13.62 1.17
C ILE A 46 -7.08 14.03 0.16
N TRP A 47 -7.17 15.27 -0.34
CA TRP A 47 -6.24 15.80 -1.33
C TRP A 47 -4.80 15.93 -0.78
N ARG A 48 -4.63 16.51 0.40
CA ARG A 48 -3.32 16.64 1.06
C ARG A 48 -2.68 15.28 1.33
N THR A 49 -3.48 14.31 1.77
CA THR A 49 -3.01 12.93 2.00
C THR A 49 -2.65 12.23 0.69
N ALA A 50 -3.44 12.42 -0.37
CA ALA A 50 -3.14 11.86 -1.68
C ALA A 50 -1.83 12.41 -2.25
N ILE A 51 -1.57 13.72 -2.10
CA ILE A 51 -0.29 14.33 -2.48
C ILE A 51 0.84 13.74 -1.65
N GLY A 52 0.70 13.67 -0.33
CA GLY A 52 1.71 13.09 0.56
C GLY A 52 2.04 11.64 0.21
N ALA A 53 1.00 10.81 -0.01
CA ALA A 53 1.17 9.44 -0.45
C ALA A 53 1.86 9.34 -1.82
N GLY A 54 1.52 10.21 -2.76
CA GLY A 54 2.18 10.31 -4.06
C GLY A 54 3.67 10.64 -3.96
N VAL A 55 4.03 11.62 -3.14
CA VAL A 55 5.44 11.99 -2.88
C VAL A 55 6.21 10.81 -2.28
N VAL A 56 5.66 10.14 -1.26
CA VAL A 56 6.27 8.96 -0.65
C VAL A 56 6.45 7.84 -1.67
N LEU A 57 5.46 7.61 -2.53
CA LEU A 57 5.52 6.58 -3.58
C LEU A 57 6.63 6.89 -4.60
N VAL A 58 6.79 8.16 -5.00
CA VAL A 58 7.87 8.59 -5.90
C VAL A 58 9.24 8.41 -5.24
N LEU A 59 9.40 8.78 -3.97
CA LEU A 59 10.66 8.60 -3.23
C LEU A 59 11.00 7.11 -3.07
N LEU A 60 10.02 6.27 -2.76
CA LEU A 60 10.19 4.82 -2.67
C LEU A 60 10.55 4.21 -4.04
N PHE A 61 9.90 4.67 -5.12
CA PHE A 61 10.26 4.27 -6.48
C PHE A 61 11.72 4.63 -6.78
N ALA A 62 12.13 5.87 -6.52
CA ALA A 62 13.50 6.34 -6.75
C ALA A 62 14.51 5.49 -5.94
N TYR A 63 14.22 5.24 -4.66
CA TYR A 63 15.04 4.38 -3.81
C TYR A 63 15.20 2.97 -4.39
N VAL A 64 14.09 2.31 -4.76
CA VAL A 64 14.13 0.94 -5.31
C VAL A 64 14.82 0.92 -6.68
N ALA A 65 14.58 1.92 -7.54
CA ALA A 65 15.19 2.01 -8.86
C ALA A 65 16.72 2.19 -8.78
N ILE A 66 17.20 3.04 -7.85
CA ILE A 66 18.64 3.27 -7.61
C ILE A 66 19.26 2.02 -6.95
N ARG A 67 18.60 1.48 -5.94
CA ARG A 67 19.14 0.39 -5.12
C ARG A 67 19.16 -0.94 -5.84
N PHE A 68 18.18 -1.20 -6.74
CA PHE A 68 18.02 -2.47 -7.46
C PHE A 68 18.16 -2.28 -8.97
N LYS A 69 17.09 -2.32 -9.69
CA LYS A 69 16.98 -2.06 -11.15
C LYS A 69 15.65 -1.35 -11.42
N VAL A 70 15.61 -0.52 -12.44
CA VAL A 70 14.40 0.22 -12.82
C VAL A 70 13.19 -0.70 -12.99
N GLY A 71 13.37 -1.88 -13.60
CA GLY A 71 12.29 -2.87 -13.75
C GLY A 71 11.71 -3.35 -12.41
N MET A 72 12.55 -3.53 -11.38
CA MET A 72 12.10 -3.89 -10.03
C MET A 72 11.36 -2.71 -9.37
N GLY A 73 11.84 -1.47 -9.59
CA GLY A 73 11.17 -0.26 -9.12
C GLY A 73 9.76 -0.10 -9.70
N VAL A 74 9.61 -0.20 -11.01
CA VAL A 74 8.31 -0.14 -11.69
C VAL A 74 7.37 -1.22 -11.17
N THR A 75 7.87 -2.46 -11.03
CA THR A 75 7.07 -3.57 -10.48
C THR A 75 6.59 -3.29 -9.07
N SER A 76 7.46 -2.73 -8.20
CA SER A 76 7.10 -2.41 -6.81
C SER A 76 6.00 -1.35 -6.74
N VAL A 77 6.04 -0.33 -7.60
CA VAL A 77 5.00 0.71 -7.65
C VAL A 77 3.66 0.15 -8.10
N ILE A 78 3.66 -0.67 -9.15
CA ILE A 78 2.44 -1.32 -9.66
C ILE A 78 1.85 -2.23 -8.59
N ALA A 79 2.69 -3.04 -7.92
CA ALA A 79 2.24 -3.92 -6.84
C ALA A 79 1.68 -3.12 -5.66
N ALA A 80 2.34 -2.05 -5.24
CA ALA A 80 1.86 -1.22 -4.14
C ALA A 80 0.53 -0.53 -4.46
N ALA A 81 0.36 -0.01 -5.67
CA ALA A 81 -0.91 0.55 -6.12
C ALA A 81 -2.03 -0.50 -6.10
N HIS A 82 -1.75 -1.70 -6.63
CA HIS A 82 -2.68 -2.83 -6.57
C HIS A 82 -3.06 -3.20 -5.14
N ASP A 83 -2.09 -3.28 -4.22
CA ASP A 83 -2.31 -3.66 -2.84
C ASP A 83 -3.17 -2.65 -2.08
N ILE A 84 -2.95 -1.36 -2.31
CA ILE A 84 -3.79 -0.30 -1.76
C ILE A 84 -5.22 -0.44 -2.28
N LEU A 85 -5.40 -0.56 -3.60
CA LEU A 85 -6.73 -0.70 -4.21
C LEU A 85 -7.44 -1.96 -3.72
N LEU A 86 -6.74 -3.09 -3.65
CA LEU A 86 -7.31 -4.34 -3.15
C LEU A 86 -7.72 -4.22 -1.69
N THR A 87 -6.86 -3.63 -0.85
CA THR A 87 -7.16 -3.41 0.57
C THR A 87 -8.39 -2.53 0.75
N LEU A 88 -8.47 -1.40 0.02
CA LEU A 88 -9.62 -0.50 0.07
C LEU A 88 -10.89 -1.17 -0.46
N ALA A 89 -10.79 -1.95 -1.54
CA ALA A 89 -11.92 -2.69 -2.09
C ALA A 89 -12.49 -3.71 -1.09
N VAL A 90 -11.62 -4.44 -0.38
CA VAL A 90 -12.06 -5.41 0.63
C VAL A 90 -12.68 -4.71 1.83
N ILE A 91 -12.11 -3.59 2.31
CA ILE A 91 -12.69 -2.77 3.39
C ILE A 91 -14.10 -2.30 3.00
N ALA A 92 -14.25 -1.80 1.78
CA ALA A 92 -15.55 -1.33 1.25
C ALA A 92 -16.55 -2.49 1.12
N LEU A 93 -16.11 -3.66 0.62
CA LEU A 93 -16.95 -4.85 0.45
C LEU A 93 -17.46 -5.40 1.80
N LEU A 94 -16.58 -5.45 2.79
CA LEU A 94 -16.90 -5.89 4.14
C LEU A 94 -17.63 -4.83 4.96
N ARG A 95 -17.82 -3.62 4.41
CA ARG A 95 -18.44 -2.48 5.08
C ARG A 95 -17.80 -2.17 6.43
N ILE A 96 -16.47 -2.30 6.52
CA ILE A 96 -15.75 -1.94 7.73
C ILE A 96 -15.84 -0.43 7.90
N PRO A 97 -16.43 0.08 8.99
CA PRO A 97 -16.53 1.52 9.23
C PRO A 97 -15.14 2.04 9.58
N ALA A 98 -14.47 2.58 8.62
CA ALA A 98 -13.07 2.91 8.76
C ALA A 98 -12.79 4.42 8.84
N GLY A 99 -13.78 5.30 8.67
CA GLY A 99 -13.63 6.74 8.84
C GLY A 99 -12.27 7.29 8.36
N PRO A 100 -11.60 8.16 9.16
CA PRO A 100 -10.25 8.64 8.87
C PRO A 100 -9.20 7.53 8.86
N ALA A 101 -9.44 6.41 9.53
CA ALA A 101 -8.52 5.28 9.61
C ALA A 101 -8.24 4.63 8.24
N VAL A 102 -9.12 4.79 7.24
CA VAL A 102 -8.89 4.32 5.85
C VAL A 102 -7.57 4.84 5.29
N ILE A 103 -7.25 6.10 5.55
CA ILE A 103 -6.01 6.71 5.07
C ILE A 103 -4.80 6.04 5.73
N CYS A 104 -4.86 5.82 7.03
CA CYS A 104 -3.80 5.13 7.77
C CYS A 104 -3.62 3.69 7.29
N VAL A 105 -4.71 2.97 6.99
CA VAL A 105 -4.65 1.62 6.41
C VAL A 105 -4.01 1.64 5.02
N ALA A 106 -4.35 2.60 4.17
CA ALA A 106 -3.76 2.73 2.83
C ALA A 106 -2.24 3.01 2.91
N LEU A 107 -1.80 3.88 3.81
CA LEU A 107 -0.38 4.15 4.05
C LEU A 107 0.34 2.93 4.64
N PHE A 108 -0.30 2.20 5.54
CA PHE A 108 0.22 0.95 6.08
C PHE A 108 0.38 -0.12 4.99
N ALA A 109 -0.62 -0.27 4.11
CA ALA A 109 -0.56 -1.17 2.96
C ALA A 109 0.58 -0.78 2.00
N LEU A 110 0.76 0.52 1.72
CA LEU A 110 1.87 1.02 0.92
C LEU A 110 3.23 0.62 1.51
N PHE A 111 3.42 0.92 2.79
CA PHE A 111 4.67 0.60 3.50
C PHE A 111 4.95 -0.90 3.50
N LEU A 112 3.95 -1.71 3.83
CA LEU A 112 4.10 -3.16 3.94
C LEU A 112 4.38 -3.81 2.57
N SER A 113 3.67 -3.37 1.52
CA SER A 113 3.90 -3.81 0.14
C SER A 113 5.34 -3.53 -0.29
N MET A 114 5.83 -2.31 -0.07
CA MET A 114 7.21 -1.96 -0.38
C MET A 114 8.22 -2.77 0.43
N PHE A 115 7.98 -2.97 1.72
CA PHE A 115 8.85 -3.75 2.60
C PHE A 115 8.99 -5.21 2.12
N PHE A 116 7.90 -5.87 1.75
CA PHE A 116 7.93 -7.22 1.23
C PHE A 116 8.57 -7.30 -0.15
N ASN A 117 8.26 -6.36 -1.04
CA ASN A 117 8.87 -6.29 -2.36
C ASN A 117 10.39 -6.09 -2.29
N VAL A 118 10.88 -5.22 -1.41
CA VAL A 118 12.32 -5.02 -1.19
C VAL A 118 13.00 -6.30 -0.72
N LYS A 119 12.37 -7.08 0.15
CA LYS A 119 12.90 -8.40 0.58
C LYS A 119 12.99 -9.38 -0.59
N VAL A 120 11.93 -9.51 -1.40
CA VAL A 120 11.91 -10.41 -2.57
C VAL A 120 12.97 -10.00 -3.58
N PHE A 121 13.01 -8.73 -3.95
CA PHE A 121 13.96 -8.22 -4.94
C PHE A 121 15.40 -8.19 -4.42
N GLY A 122 15.59 -8.02 -3.10
CA GLY A 122 16.89 -8.15 -2.47
C GLY A 122 17.47 -9.56 -2.66
N LYS A 123 16.65 -10.58 -2.43
CA LYS A 123 17.03 -11.98 -2.66
C LYS A 123 17.25 -12.25 -4.15
N MET A 124 16.34 -11.84 -5.03
CA MET A 124 16.51 -11.98 -6.48
C MET A 124 17.82 -11.36 -6.97
N ARG A 125 18.18 -10.18 -6.45
CA ARG A 125 19.44 -9.52 -6.82
C ARG A 125 20.66 -10.31 -6.39
N GLN A 126 20.64 -10.95 -5.21
CA GLN A 126 21.71 -11.82 -4.75
C GLN A 126 21.82 -13.05 -5.66
N ASP A 127 20.68 -13.69 -5.92
CA ASP A 127 20.61 -14.92 -6.70
C ASP A 127 21.07 -14.72 -8.15
N PHE A 128 20.73 -13.61 -8.79
CA PHE A 128 21.20 -13.27 -10.14
C PHE A 128 22.71 -13.00 -10.25
N ARG A 129 23.44 -12.92 -9.14
CA ARG A 129 24.89 -12.77 -9.12
C ARG A 129 25.60 -14.11 -8.96
N LEU A 130 24.89 -15.16 -8.58
CA LEU A 130 25.47 -16.49 -8.40
C LEU A 130 25.75 -17.12 -9.78
N GLU A 131 26.94 -17.67 -9.94
CA GLU A 131 27.38 -18.29 -11.20
C GLU A 131 26.49 -19.48 -11.60
N ASP A 132 26.06 -20.27 -10.63
CA ASP A 132 25.16 -21.42 -10.83
C ASP A 132 23.81 -21.06 -11.44
N ARG A 133 23.44 -19.77 -11.46
CA ARG A 133 22.15 -19.28 -11.94
C ARG A 133 22.23 -18.44 -13.22
N GLN A 134 23.43 -18.21 -13.75
CA GLN A 134 23.62 -17.37 -14.94
C GLN A 134 23.09 -18.01 -16.23
N GLY A 135 22.89 -19.32 -16.26
CA GLY A 135 22.34 -20.07 -17.40
C GLY A 135 20.81 -20.26 -17.37
N LEU A 136 20.14 -19.89 -16.28
CA LEU A 136 18.70 -20.11 -16.12
C LEU A 136 17.88 -19.09 -16.90
N SER A 137 16.71 -19.51 -17.38
CA SER A 137 15.73 -18.60 -17.95
C SER A 137 15.28 -17.57 -16.89
N ALA A 138 14.82 -16.39 -17.36
CA ALA A 138 14.33 -15.35 -16.45
C ALA A 138 13.24 -15.87 -15.50
N LYS A 139 12.35 -16.72 -16.01
CA LYS A 139 11.24 -17.31 -15.28
C LYS A 139 11.72 -18.27 -14.18
N GLU A 140 12.65 -19.15 -14.49
CA GLU A 140 13.21 -20.13 -13.55
C GLU A 140 14.00 -19.46 -12.44
N ALA A 141 14.86 -18.49 -12.79
CA ALA A 141 15.65 -17.74 -11.82
C ALA A 141 14.77 -16.95 -10.83
N VAL A 142 13.69 -16.32 -11.32
CA VAL A 142 12.72 -15.60 -10.49
C VAL A 142 11.95 -16.57 -9.59
N ALA A 143 11.45 -17.68 -10.13
CA ALA A 143 10.70 -18.69 -9.37
C ALA A 143 11.52 -19.27 -8.22
N LEU A 144 12.81 -19.54 -8.45
CA LEU A 144 13.72 -20.06 -7.44
C LEU A 144 13.95 -19.05 -6.32
N SER A 145 14.20 -17.78 -6.66
CA SER A 145 14.39 -16.69 -5.69
C SER A 145 13.15 -16.47 -4.83
N VAL A 146 11.96 -16.55 -5.42
CA VAL A 146 10.67 -16.45 -4.69
C VAL A 146 10.53 -17.63 -3.72
N ARG A 147 10.83 -18.86 -4.18
CA ARG A 147 10.73 -20.06 -3.34
C ARG A 147 11.63 -19.95 -2.11
N GLU A 148 12.82 -19.39 -2.24
CA GLU A 148 13.74 -19.16 -1.13
C GLU A 148 13.29 -18.02 -0.21
N SER A 149 12.73 -16.94 -0.77
CA SER A 149 12.25 -15.80 0.00
C SER A 149 10.94 -16.08 0.76
N ARG A 150 10.15 -17.05 0.29
CA ARG A 150 8.80 -17.35 0.78
C ARG A 150 8.74 -17.54 2.29
N LYS A 151 9.64 -18.35 2.86
CA LYS A 151 9.66 -18.63 4.30
C LYS A 151 9.81 -17.34 5.12
N GLY A 152 10.74 -16.46 4.74
CA GLY A 152 10.98 -15.21 5.46
C GLY A 152 9.82 -14.21 5.35
N ILE A 153 9.11 -14.20 4.22
CA ILE A 153 7.92 -13.35 4.03
C ILE A 153 6.75 -13.87 4.85
N PHE A 154 6.49 -15.19 4.83
CA PHE A 154 5.42 -15.78 5.65
C PHE A 154 5.66 -15.58 7.15
N ILE A 155 6.89 -15.76 7.64
CA ILE A 155 7.21 -15.48 9.04
C ILE A 155 6.95 -14.01 9.37
N GLY A 156 7.39 -13.08 8.53
CA GLY A 156 7.13 -11.66 8.71
C GLY A 156 5.65 -11.31 8.68
N ALA A 157 4.87 -11.91 7.77
CA ALA A 157 3.43 -11.73 7.68
C ALA A 157 2.69 -12.28 8.91
N ILE A 158 3.07 -13.47 9.40
CA ILE A 158 2.48 -14.06 10.60
C ILE A 158 2.79 -13.21 11.83
N LEU A 159 4.02 -12.72 11.99
CA LEU A 159 4.37 -11.82 13.09
C LEU A 159 3.59 -10.51 13.03
N ALA A 160 3.47 -9.90 11.85
CA ALA A 160 2.65 -8.69 11.68
C ALA A 160 1.18 -8.95 11.97
N ALA A 161 0.62 -10.04 11.45
CA ALA A 161 -0.78 -10.41 11.68
C ALA A 161 -1.04 -10.71 13.17
N SER A 162 -0.17 -11.45 13.85
CA SER A 162 -0.34 -11.74 15.29
C SER A 162 -0.31 -10.48 16.15
N ALA A 163 0.61 -9.55 15.85
CA ALA A 163 0.65 -8.26 16.53
C ALA A 163 -0.64 -7.44 16.30
N LEU A 164 -1.14 -7.41 15.06
CA LEU A 164 -2.38 -6.72 14.72
C LEU A 164 -3.61 -7.36 15.40
N VAL A 165 -3.66 -8.69 15.52
CA VAL A 165 -4.75 -9.37 16.24
C VAL A 165 -4.74 -8.99 17.72
N VAL A 166 -3.57 -8.98 18.37
CA VAL A 166 -3.46 -8.54 19.79
C VAL A 166 -3.92 -7.08 19.92
N LEU A 167 -3.47 -6.21 19.03
CA LEU A 167 -3.88 -4.80 19.04
C LEU A 167 -5.37 -4.62 18.70
N ALA A 168 -5.97 -5.49 17.88
CA ALA A 168 -7.39 -5.46 17.61
C ALA A 168 -8.22 -5.80 18.85
N VAL A 169 -7.77 -6.80 19.64
CA VAL A 169 -8.42 -7.11 20.94
C VAL A 169 -8.32 -5.93 21.91
N VAL A 170 -7.17 -5.26 21.97
CA VAL A 170 -7.01 -4.03 22.75
C VAL A 170 -7.93 -2.92 22.20
N GLY A 171 -8.05 -2.81 20.88
CA GLY A 171 -8.92 -1.85 20.23
C GLY A 171 -10.41 -2.01 20.56
N LEU A 172 -10.87 -3.24 20.79
CA LEU A 172 -12.24 -3.49 21.29
C LEU A 172 -12.52 -2.88 22.65
N ILE A 173 -11.47 -2.72 23.48
CA ILE A 173 -11.57 -2.15 24.82
C ILE A 173 -11.43 -0.63 24.80
N ILE A 174 -10.51 -0.10 23.97
CA ILE A 174 -10.16 1.33 23.94
C ILE A 174 -11.11 2.12 23.05
N GLY A 175 -11.51 1.58 21.89
CA GLY A 175 -12.42 2.26 20.98
C GLY A 175 -12.49 1.61 19.60
N PHE A 176 -13.66 1.75 18.98
CA PHE A 176 -14.02 1.09 17.74
C PHE A 176 -13.18 1.53 16.54
N ASP A 177 -12.67 2.77 16.51
CA ASP A 177 -11.83 3.27 15.43
C ASP A 177 -10.50 2.52 15.34
N LEU A 178 -9.88 2.21 16.50
CA LEU A 178 -8.66 1.42 16.58
C LEU A 178 -8.91 -0.02 16.10
N PHE A 179 -10.02 -0.61 16.50
CA PHE A 179 -10.42 -1.95 16.04
C PHE A 179 -10.61 -1.99 14.53
N SER A 180 -11.31 -1.02 13.95
CA SER A 180 -11.54 -0.91 12.51
C SER A 180 -10.23 -0.76 11.73
N PHE A 181 -9.30 0.06 12.24
CA PHE A 181 -7.96 0.18 11.67
C PHE A 181 -7.21 -1.15 11.66
N MET A 182 -7.23 -1.89 12.77
CA MET A 182 -6.53 -3.18 12.89
C MET A 182 -7.10 -4.22 11.94
N LEU A 183 -8.42 -4.26 11.73
CA LEU A 183 -9.05 -5.13 10.75
C LEU A 183 -8.60 -4.78 9.32
N GLY A 184 -8.61 -3.49 8.97
CA GLY A 184 -8.12 -3.04 7.67
C GLY A 184 -6.64 -3.37 7.46
N ALA A 185 -5.81 -3.20 8.49
CA ALA A 185 -4.40 -3.55 8.45
C ALA A 185 -4.17 -5.07 8.28
N LEU A 186 -5.01 -5.93 8.89
CA LEU A 186 -4.96 -7.38 8.65
C LEU A 186 -5.24 -7.74 7.19
N VAL A 187 -6.24 -7.10 6.59
CA VAL A 187 -6.52 -7.25 5.15
C VAL A 187 -5.30 -6.84 4.34
N ALA A 188 -4.64 -5.73 4.67
CA ALA A 188 -3.44 -5.27 4.00
C ALA A 188 -2.29 -6.28 4.12
N VAL A 189 -2.08 -6.93 5.28
CA VAL A 189 -1.06 -7.98 5.45
C VAL A 189 -1.28 -9.14 4.49
N ILE A 190 -2.52 -9.61 4.35
CA ILE A 190 -2.88 -10.71 3.45
C ILE A 190 -2.66 -10.29 2.00
N ALA A 191 -3.18 -9.12 1.60
CA ALA A 191 -3.05 -8.60 0.25
C ALA A 191 -1.58 -8.42 -0.16
N CYS A 192 -0.78 -7.75 0.68
CA CYS A 192 0.64 -7.50 0.42
C CYS A 192 1.48 -8.78 0.39
N THR A 193 1.14 -9.78 1.24
CA THR A 193 1.83 -11.08 1.22
C THR A 193 1.57 -11.80 -0.10
N TYR A 194 0.33 -11.87 -0.54
CA TYR A 194 -0.03 -12.45 -1.83
C TYR A 194 0.65 -11.72 -2.99
N SER A 195 0.52 -10.40 -3.03
CA SER A 195 1.06 -9.58 -4.11
C SER A 195 2.58 -9.68 -4.22
N SER A 196 3.31 -9.66 -3.12
CA SER A 196 4.77 -9.75 -3.11
C SER A 196 5.30 -11.12 -3.55
N LEU A 197 4.56 -12.20 -3.30
CA LEU A 197 4.97 -13.57 -3.66
C LEU A 197 4.50 -14.01 -5.05
N VAL A 198 3.39 -13.47 -5.55
CA VAL A 198 2.77 -13.89 -6.80
C VAL A 198 2.79 -12.79 -7.85
N LEU A 199 2.19 -11.64 -7.54
CA LEU A 199 2.00 -10.56 -8.50
C LEU A 199 3.32 -9.88 -8.89
N SER A 200 4.10 -9.46 -7.91
CA SER A 200 5.37 -8.75 -8.16
C SER A 200 6.37 -9.60 -8.95
N PRO A 201 6.62 -10.88 -8.61
CA PRO A 201 7.49 -11.73 -9.42
C PRO A 201 6.97 -11.97 -10.84
N ALA A 202 5.66 -12.13 -11.01
CA ALA A 202 5.05 -12.33 -12.33
C ALA A 202 5.25 -11.10 -13.23
N ILE A 203 4.94 -9.90 -12.73
CA ILE A 203 5.15 -8.65 -13.47
C ILE A 203 6.63 -8.44 -13.78
N TYR A 204 7.51 -8.68 -12.81
CA TYR A 204 8.95 -8.54 -13.03
C TYR A 204 9.48 -9.49 -14.08
N THR A 205 9.00 -10.76 -14.12
CA THR A 205 9.36 -11.73 -15.14
C THR A 205 9.03 -11.23 -16.55
N LEU A 206 7.80 -10.71 -16.73
CA LEU A 206 7.38 -10.14 -18.01
C LEU A 206 8.23 -8.93 -18.46
N ILE A 207 8.57 -8.05 -17.51
CA ILE A 207 9.43 -6.88 -17.79
C ILE A 207 10.84 -7.36 -18.14
N LYS A 208 11.37 -8.34 -17.44
CA LYS A 208 12.71 -8.87 -17.68
C LYS A 208 12.79 -9.59 -19.02
N GLU A 209 11.84 -10.45 -19.35
CA GLU A 209 11.79 -11.15 -20.66
C GLU A 209 11.75 -10.16 -21.85
N LYS A 210 10.90 -9.12 -21.75
CA LYS A 210 10.85 -8.05 -22.76
C LYS A 210 12.17 -7.28 -22.87
N SER A 211 12.81 -7.02 -21.73
CA SER A 211 14.11 -6.31 -21.70
C SER A 211 15.22 -7.16 -22.31
N ASP A 212 15.25 -8.45 -21.98
CA ASP A 212 16.27 -9.38 -22.47
C ASP A 212 16.08 -9.64 -23.96
N ALA A 213 14.83 -9.75 -24.46
CA ALA A 213 14.53 -9.85 -25.89
C ALA A 213 15.03 -8.60 -26.66
N LYS A 214 14.74 -7.39 -26.16
CA LYS A 214 15.26 -6.15 -26.77
C LYS A 214 16.78 -6.06 -26.76
N ARG A 215 17.44 -6.56 -25.73
CA ARG A 215 18.92 -6.61 -25.68
C ARG A 215 19.49 -7.57 -26.70
N ALA A 216 18.88 -8.76 -26.81
CA ALA A 216 19.28 -9.75 -27.81
C ALA A 216 19.10 -9.22 -29.24
N GLU A 217 18.02 -8.52 -29.51
CA GLU A 217 17.78 -7.87 -30.81
C GLU A 217 18.83 -6.79 -31.11
N ARG A 218 19.08 -5.87 -30.18
CA ARG A 218 20.13 -4.86 -30.32
C ARG A 218 21.52 -5.46 -30.53
N ALA A 219 21.85 -6.54 -29.84
CA ALA A 219 23.11 -7.24 -30.00
C ALA A 219 23.27 -7.81 -31.42
N LYS A 220 22.18 -8.33 -32.01
CA LYS A 220 22.18 -8.81 -33.42
C LYS A 220 22.44 -7.67 -34.38
N TYR A 221 21.79 -6.52 -34.20
CA TYR A 221 22.01 -5.35 -35.08
C TYR A 221 23.44 -4.80 -34.95
N ASN A 222 23.97 -4.66 -33.73
CA ASN A 222 25.35 -4.20 -33.52
C ASN A 222 26.37 -5.16 -34.12
N TYR A 223 26.17 -6.47 -33.98
CA TYR A 223 27.03 -7.48 -34.61
C TYR A 223 26.98 -7.43 -36.15
N ALA A 224 25.77 -7.25 -36.71
CA ALA A 224 25.59 -7.13 -38.13
C ALA A 224 26.28 -5.87 -38.71
N SER A 225 26.17 -4.73 -38.02
CA SER A 225 26.83 -3.47 -38.40
C SER A 225 28.35 -3.56 -38.31
N GLU A 226 28.88 -4.18 -37.26
CA GLU A 226 30.33 -4.39 -37.09
C GLU A 226 30.90 -5.34 -38.17
N LYS A 227 30.15 -6.41 -38.49
CA LYS A 227 30.55 -7.34 -39.54
C LYS A 227 30.55 -6.67 -40.92
N ALA A 228 29.55 -5.80 -41.20
CA ALA A 228 29.49 -5.02 -42.44
C ALA A 228 30.65 -4.02 -42.53
N ALA A 229 30.96 -3.30 -41.42
CA ALA A 229 32.09 -2.38 -41.40
C ALA A 229 33.44 -3.08 -41.64
N LYS A 230 33.67 -4.24 -41.02
CA LYS A 230 34.88 -5.06 -41.21
C LYS A 230 34.99 -5.59 -42.64
N LYS A 231 33.87 -5.88 -43.30
CA LYS A 231 33.86 -6.34 -44.69
C LYS A 231 34.23 -5.19 -45.65
N ASN A 232 33.69 -4.00 -45.43
CA ASN A 232 33.99 -2.81 -46.25
C ASN A 232 35.46 -2.39 -46.09
N ALA A 233 35.99 -2.38 -44.88
CA ALA A 233 37.40 -2.07 -44.62
C ALA A 233 38.38 -3.09 -45.27
N LYS A 234 37.93 -4.33 -45.54
CA LYS A 234 38.72 -5.35 -46.24
C LYS A 234 38.67 -5.24 -47.75
N GLN A 235 37.71 -4.48 -48.29
CA GLN A 235 37.57 -4.25 -49.73
C GLN A 235 38.27 -2.95 -50.19
N GLU A 236 38.58 -2.06 -49.26
CA GLU A 236 39.24 -0.75 -49.54
C GLU A 236 40.77 -0.79 -49.29
N GLY A 237 41.34 -1.87 -48.79
CA GLY A 237 42.76 -2.12 -48.65
C GLY A 237 43.27 -3.28 -49.54
#